data_962faeb364d1a0a131c69518038de8ef
#
_entry.id   962faeb364d1a0a131c69518038de8ef
#
_cell.length_a   1.000
_cell.length_b   1.000
_cell.length_c   1.000
_cell.angle_alpha   90.00
_cell.angle_beta   90.00
_cell.angle_gamma   90.00
#
_symmetry.space_group_name_H-M   'P 1'
#
loop_
_entity.id
_entity.type
_entity.pdbx_description
1 polymer ?
#
loop_
_entity_poly.entity_id
_entity_poly.type
_entity_poly.pdbx_seq_one_letter_code
_entity_poly.pdbx_strand_id
1 'polypeptide(L)'
;MTRRLRFPLFWRIFLSIWLAMAITVLMSNVATRALMERERMAIERQVGLRELALEALVVRENEGRGAAWRFLKEQGRSLDLHLLLIDADRHDGDLPSSIRERMKSGGWHRQKPAVIEVGEDHRLVAWPRLDGEGWLDPKLFRLLELGLAFVIITLACWWIARLVSRPLKHMESTARAIAGGDNALRVSDRIASRRDEVGALATAFNAMTQQLCSLLDRQTHLLRDISHDLRTPLTRQRIAIELASDGSVDADLLASILRQNERLETMTSQILTLYRVSEQGGDIEREAVQPVVVINDVLRDAADYAEHRGVDCQLLVDEGCRNTSLLGDRGLIQRALDNVLQNALDHTPPGKNVHVALRCDQRHLLVEIRDEGPGVPEDVLPHLFEPFYRADKSRGGKGWGLGLAIARDIVAIHDGRIEALNGEPGGLMVVLRFPLFTSG
;
A
#
# COMPACT_ATOMS: atom_id res chain seq x y z
N MET A 1 -23.06 -15.53 20.53
CA MET A 1 -22.50 -14.39 19.74
C MET A 1 -21.82 -13.39 20.67
N THR A 2 -20.57 -13.59 20.99
CA THR A 2 -19.79 -12.69 21.85
C THR A 2 -19.34 -11.48 21.04
N ARG A 3 -19.97 -10.34 21.23
CA ARG A 3 -19.50 -9.04 20.73
C ARG A 3 -18.12 -8.78 21.37
N ARG A 4 -17.04 -9.14 20.69
CA ARG A 4 -15.70 -8.64 21.04
C ARG A 4 -15.74 -7.12 20.95
N LEU A 5 -15.68 -6.46 22.08
CA LEU A 5 -15.46 -5.02 22.19
C LEU A 5 -14.19 -4.67 21.37
N ARG A 6 -14.37 -4.22 20.13
CA ARG A 6 -13.26 -3.72 19.29
C ARG A 6 -12.86 -2.36 19.85
N PHE A 7 -11.86 -2.37 20.71
CA PHE A 7 -11.24 -1.13 21.16
C PHE A 7 -10.74 -0.34 19.92
N PRO A 8 -11.20 0.89 19.69
CA PRO A 8 -10.76 1.70 18.56
C PRO A 8 -9.23 1.84 18.55
N LEU A 9 -8.63 1.83 17.35
CA LEU A 9 -7.18 1.95 17.16
C LEU A 9 -6.59 3.17 17.90
N PHE A 10 -7.35 4.28 17.91
CA PHE A 10 -7.01 5.48 18.69
C PHE A 10 -6.70 5.16 20.15
N TRP A 11 -7.60 4.46 20.85
CA TRP A 11 -7.43 4.15 22.26
C TRP A 11 -6.29 3.17 22.53
N ARG A 12 -6.05 2.25 21.61
CA ARG A 12 -4.92 1.31 21.72
C ARG A 12 -3.58 2.04 21.62
N ILE A 13 -3.41 2.92 20.63
CA ILE A 13 -2.19 3.72 20.45
C ILE A 13 -2.05 4.71 21.62
N PHE A 14 -3.11 5.43 21.96
CA PHE A 14 -3.10 6.39 23.08
C PHE A 14 -2.67 5.72 24.39
N LEU A 15 -3.32 4.63 24.79
CA LEU A 15 -3.03 3.92 26.03
C LEU A 15 -1.62 3.30 26.05
N SER A 16 -1.14 2.74 24.93
CA SER A 16 0.19 2.15 24.87
C SER A 16 1.29 3.20 25.04
N ILE A 17 1.19 4.33 24.34
CA ILE A 17 2.17 5.42 24.46
C ILE A 17 2.08 6.05 25.86
N TRP A 18 0.85 6.33 26.33
CA TRP A 18 0.62 6.92 27.63
C TRP A 18 1.17 6.04 28.76
N LEU A 19 0.92 4.72 28.73
CA LEU A 19 1.41 3.76 29.71
C LEU A 19 2.94 3.68 29.68
N ALA A 20 3.56 3.62 28.49
CA ALA A 20 5.02 3.62 28.35
C ALA A 20 5.65 4.88 28.97
N MET A 21 5.08 6.06 28.71
CA MET A 21 5.55 7.30 29.30
C MET A 21 5.32 7.37 30.81
N ALA A 22 4.16 6.91 31.29
CA ALA A 22 3.89 6.86 32.74
C ALA A 22 4.88 5.95 33.47
N ILE A 23 5.21 4.78 32.89
CA ILE A 23 6.23 3.86 33.43
C ILE A 23 7.60 4.54 33.42
N THR A 24 7.98 5.24 32.35
CA THR A 24 9.27 5.94 32.26
C THR A 24 9.41 7.00 33.34
N VAL A 25 8.38 7.80 33.60
CA VAL A 25 8.35 8.82 34.67
C VAL A 25 8.46 8.14 36.05
N LEU A 26 7.75 7.03 36.26
CA LEU A 26 7.82 6.27 37.51
C LEU A 26 9.23 5.71 37.76
N MET A 27 9.83 5.07 36.73
CA MET A 27 11.18 4.52 36.80
C MET A 27 12.23 5.60 37.04
N SER A 28 12.10 6.76 36.38
CA SER A 28 12.98 7.91 36.62
C SER A 28 12.92 8.38 38.06
N ASN A 29 11.74 8.45 38.64
CA ASN A 29 11.58 8.79 40.07
C ASN A 29 12.21 7.78 41.01
N VAL A 30 12.07 6.47 40.71
CA VAL A 30 12.68 5.41 41.50
C VAL A 30 14.22 5.44 41.42
N ALA A 31 14.73 5.66 40.17
CA ALA A 31 16.18 5.76 39.95
C ALA A 31 16.79 6.97 40.67
N THR A 32 16.12 8.13 40.62
CA THR A 32 16.55 9.33 41.32
C THR A 32 16.62 9.10 42.85
N ARG A 33 15.63 8.41 43.39
CA ARG A 33 15.64 8.06 44.83
C ARG A 33 16.82 7.13 45.19
N ALA A 34 17.05 6.09 44.37
CA ALA A 34 18.13 5.15 44.60
C ALA A 34 19.52 5.81 44.52
N LEU A 35 19.68 6.78 43.58
CA LEU A 35 20.91 7.58 43.50
C LEU A 35 21.11 8.47 44.73
N MET A 36 20.07 9.14 45.20
CA MET A 36 20.14 9.97 46.42
C MET A 36 20.46 9.16 47.68
N GLU A 37 19.96 7.91 47.77
CA GLU A 37 20.32 7.01 48.89
C GLU A 37 21.77 6.54 48.81
N ARG A 38 22.31 6.31 47.59
CA ARG A 38 23.73 5.98 47.43
C ARG A 38 24.66 7.15 47.75
N GLU A 39 24.31 8.38 47.33
CA GLU A 39 25.08 9.57 47.72
C GLU A 39 25.09 9.79 49.23
N ARG A 40 23.97 9.51 49.91
CA ARG A 40 23.88 9.58 51.35
C ARG A 40 24.85 8.62 52.04
N MET A 41 24.92 7.35 51.60
CA MET A 41 25.85 6.36 52.14
C MET A 41 27.31 6.70 51.81
N ALA A 42 27.56 7.42 50.69
CA ALA A 42 28.90 7.87 50.35
C ALA A 42 29.38 9.01 51.25
N ILE A 43 28.50 9.95 51.64
CA ILE A 43 28.79 11.02 52.60
C ILE A 43 29.12 10.43 53.97
N GLU A 44 28.38 9.43 54.42
CA GLU A 44 28.67 8.74 55.70
C GLU A 44 30.06 8.03 55.72
N ARG A 45 30.55 7.59 54.56
CA ARG A 45 31.85 6.90 54.44
C ARG A 45 33.02 7.84 54.15
N GLN A 46 32.85 8.91 53.42
CA GLN A 46 33.94 9.75 52.91
C GLN A 46 34.40 10.86 53.87
N VAL A 47 33.57 11.31 54.81
CA VAL A 47 33.82 12.57 55.51
C VAL A 47 34.45 12.34 56.89
N GLY A 48 34.77 11.09 57.27
CA GLY A 48 35.37 10.89 58.60
C GLY A 48 34.48 11.43 59.76
N LEU A 49 33.13 11.44 59.52
CA LEU A 49 32.16 12.00 60.52
C LEU A 49 32.29 11.32 61.89
N ARG A 50 32.80 10.09 61.89
CA ARG A 50 33.03 9.36 63.14
C ARG A 50 34.24 9.89 63.92
N GLU A 51 35.32 10.31 63.23
CA GLU A 51 36.48 10.94 63.82
C GLU A 51 36.14 12.33 64.35
N LEU A 52 35.41 13.13 63.56
CA LEU A 52 34.89 14.42 63.96
C LEU A 52 33.97 14.34 65.18
N ALA A 53 33.20 13.28 65.29
CA ALA A 53 32.33 13.06 66.41
C ALA A 53 33.11 12.69 67.70
N LEU A 54 34.19 11.91 67.55
CA LEU A 54 35.09 11.59 68.65
C LEU A 54 35.87 12.84 69.10
N GLU A 55 36.38 13.65 68.21
CA GLU A 55 37.03 14.92 68.53
C GLU A 55 36.07 15.88 69.26
N ALA A 56 34.82 15.98 68.78
CA ALA A 56 33.80 16.80 69.41
C ALA A 56 33.46 16.31 70.83
N LEU A 57 33.54 15.02 71.10
CA LEU A 57 33.39 14.43 72.44
C LEU A 57 34.53 14.85 73.35
N VAL A 58 35.77 14.75 72.86
CA VAL A 58 36.97 15.16 73.65
C VAL A 58 36.91 16.67 74.00
N VAL A 59 36.51 17.50 73.02
CA VAL A 59 36.30 18.94 73.28
C VAL A 59 35.18 19.17 74.29
N ARG A 60 34.15 18.35 74.27
CA ARG A 60 33.01 18.45 75.20
C ARG A 60 33.41 18.06 76.61
N GLU A 61 34.25 17.03 76.81
CA GLU A 61 34.72 16.61 78.07
C GLU A 61 35.71 17.63 78.67
N ASN A 62 36.57 18.22 77.85
CA ASN A 62 37.61 19.13 78.35
C ASN A 62 37.14 20.55 78.53
N GLU A 63 36.34 21.04 77.65
CA GLU A 63 35.97 22.50 77.56
C GLU A 63 34.45 22.74 77.68
N GLY A 64 33.66 21.70 77.81
CA GLY A 64 32.23 21.78 77.99
C GLY A 64 31.38 21.83 76.74
N ARG A 65 30.04 21.74 76.91
CA ARG A 65 29.06 21.66 75.80
C ARG A 65 29.10 22.84 74.82
N GLY A 66 29.42 24.02 75.28
CA GLY A 66 29.46 25.24 74.45
C GLY A 66 30.65 25.26 73.49
N ALA A 67 31.81 24.71 73.89
CA ALA A 67 32.98 24.59 73.06
C ALA A 67 32.77 23.53 71.92
N ALA A 68 32.25 22.35 72.32
CA ALA A 68 31.90 21.30 71.34
C ALA A 68 30.89 21.77 70.28
N TRP A 69 29.90 22.58 70.67
CA TRP A 69 28.94 23.16 69.73
C TRP A 69 29.62 24.14 68.77
N ARG A 70 30.54 24.99 69.21
CA ARG A 70 31.29 25.91 68.34
C ARG A 70 32.19 25.13 67.35
N PHE A 71 32.90 24.10 67.86
CA PHE A 71 33.72 23.21 67.05
C PHE A 71 32.90 22.54 65.93
N LEU A 72 31.79 21.89 66.28
CA LEU A 72 30.91 21.23 65.28
C LEU A 72 30.30 22.24 64.30
N LYS A 73 29.99 23.46 64.71
CA LYS A 73 29.46 24.53 63.85
C LYS A 73 30.53 25.01 62.87
N GLU A 74 31.79 25.06 63.25
CA GLU A 74 32.89 25.49 62.39
C GLU A 74 33.25 24.42 61.40
N GLN A 75 33.40 23.16 61.86
CA GLN A 75 33.61 22.01 61.01
C GLN A 75 32.43 21.74 60.05
N GLY A 76 31.23 21.92 60.53
CA GLY A 76 30.03 21.79 59.68
C GLY A 76 29.99 22.85 58.58
N ARG A 77 30.52 24.07 58.83
CA ARG A 77 30.65 25.09 57.77
C ARG A 77 31.64 24.73 56.68
N SER A 78 32.77 24.12 57.06
CA SER A 78 33.79 23.68 56.07
C SER A 78 33.32 22.52 55.21
N LEU A 79 32.42 21.67 55.74
CA LEU A 79 31.86 20.49 55.09
C LEU A 79 30.49 20.74 54.44
N ASP A 80 29.97 21.96 54.53
CA ASP A 80 28.61 22.33 54.08
C ASP A 80 27.50 21.46 54.73
N LEU A 81 27.75 21.05 56.00
CA LEU A 81 26.89 20.23 56.81
C LEU A 81 26.45 20.96 58.08
N HIS A 82 25.28 20.67 58.57
CA HIS A 82 24.90 20.93 59.92
C HIS A 82 25.21 19.70 60.77
N LEU A 83 26.04 19.85 61.79
CA LEU A 83 26.44 18.81 62.70
C LEU A 83 25.87 19.11 64.11
N LEU A 84 25.26 18.12 64.74
CA LEU A 84 24.74 18.22 66.11
C LEU A 84 25.04 16.95 66.88
N LEU A 85 25.68 17.08 68.05
CA LEU A 85 25.95 15.99 69.00
C LEU A 85 24.81 15.91 70.02
N ILE A 86 24.18 14.74 70.15
CA ILE A 86 23.02 14.48 71.02
C ILE A 86 23.35 13.37 71.96
N ASP A 87 22.90 13.47 73.25
CA ASP A 87 23.02 12.39 74.21
C ASP A 87 22.03 11.25 73.87
N ALA A 88 22.45 9.99 73.93
CA ALA A 88 21.63 8.81 73.47
C ALA A 88 20.41 8.59 74.40
N ASP A 89 20.51 8.96 75.67
CA ASP A 89 19.42 8.82 76.67
C ASP A 89 18.30 9.88 76.53
N ARG A 90 18.49 10.88 75.67
CA ARG A 90 17.41 11.87 75.42
C ARG A 90 16.36 11.28 74.51
N HIS A 91 15.15 11.17 75.06
CA HIS A 91 13.98 10.79 74.24
C HIS A 91 13.80 11.78 73.09
N ASP A 92 13.32 11.28 71.93
CA ASP A 92 12.99 12.09 70.75
C ASP A 92 12.18 13.35 71.02
N GLY A 93 11.56 13.44 72.22
CA GLY A 93 10.78 14.57 72.71
C GLY A 93 11.59 15.80 73.02
N ASP A 94 12.85 15.69 73.41
CA ASP A 94 13.76 16.77 73.84
C ASP A 94 14.58 17.40 72.69
N LEU A 95 14.42 16.89 71.48
CA LEU A 95 15.06 17.43 70.29
C LEU A 95 14.38 18.75 69.87
N PRO A 96 15.13 19.79 69.39
CA PRO A 96 14.55 20.95 68.82
C PRO A 96 13.49 20.57 67.77
N SER A 97 12.37 21.29 67.77
CA SER A 97 11.21 21.02 66.92
C SER A 97 11.60 20.91 65.43
N SER A 98 12.59 21.71 65.00
CA SER A 98 13.16 21.69 63.64
C SER A 98 13.88 20.38 63.28
N ILE A 99 14.51 19.70 64.25
CA ILE A 99 15.22 18.43 64.03
C ILE A 99 14.23 17.26 64.11
N ARG A 100 13.32 17.30 65.09
CA ARG A 100 12.26 16.29 65.30
C ARG A 100 11.37 16.20 64.01
N GLU A 101 11.03 17.33 63.46
CA GLU A 101 10.25 17.41 62.23
C GLU A 101 11.03 16.85 61.03
N ARG A 102 12.35 17.09 60.96
CA ARG A 102 13.22 16.54 59.93
C ARG A 102 13.43 15.02 60.07
N MET A 103 13.48 14.52 61.28
CA MET A 103 13.60 13.04 61.54
C MET A 103 12.28 12.32 61.26
N LYS A 104 11.13 12.94 61.59
CA LYS A 104 9.79 12.35 61.33
C LYS A 104 9.27 12.55 59.90
N SER A 105 9.60 13.66 59.26
CA SER A 105 9.18 13.95 57.91
C SER A 105 10.09 13.27 56.90
N GLY A 106 9.77 12.04 56.54
CA GLY A 106 10.31 11.34 55.35
C GLY A 106 9.80 12.05 54.04
N GLY A 107 9.97 13.38 53.95
CA GLY A 107 9.61 14.16 52.76
C GLY A 107 10.61 13.90 51.64
N TRP A 108 10.12 13.82 50.44
CA TRP A 108 10.83 13.49 49.23
C TRP A 108 12.05 14.35 48.88
N HIS A 109 12.24 15.51 49.55
CA HIS A 109 13.36 16.45 49.33
C HIS A 109 14.19 16.80 50.57
N ARG A 110 13.77 16.34 51.72
CA ARG A 110 14.61 16.49 52.91
C ARG A 110 15.36 15.14 53.11
N GLN A 111 16.64 15.16 52.80
CA GLN A 111 17.52 14.07 53.13
C GLN A 111 17.36 13.74 54.64
N LYS A 112 17.08 12.49 54.97
CA LYS A 112 17.10 12.08 56.37
C LYS A 112 18.48 12.39 56.92
N PRO A 113 18.60 12.94 58.11
CA PRO A 113 19.89 13.22 58.68
C PRO A 113 20.67 11.88 58.83
N ALA A 114 21.97 11.92 58.55
CA ALA A 114 22.85 10.82 58.88
C ALA A 114 23.01 10.81 60.38
N VAL A 115 22.75 9.68 61.03
CA VAL A 115 22.89 9.50 62.47
C VAL A 115 24.02 8.50 62.68
N ILE A 116 25.10 8.93 63.30
CA ILE A 116 26.28 8.16 63.60
C ILE A 116 26.35 7.96 65.11
N GLU A 117 26.37 6.72 65.61
CA GLU A 117 26.52 6.41 67.00
C GLU A 117 28.00 6.53 67.41
N VAL A 118 28.28 7.24 68.49
CA VAL A 118 29.61 7.57 69.00
C VAL A 118 29.68 7.24 70.46
N GLY A 119 30.28 6.11 70.83
CA GLY A 119 30.22 5.55 72.18
C GLY A 119 28.83 5.02 72.52
N GLU A 120 28.58 4.68 73.74
CA GLU A 120 27.28 4.17 74.20
C GLU A 120 26.24 5.25 74.49
N ASP A 121 26.69 6.47 74.77
CA ASP A 121 25.81 7.53 75.27
C ASP A 121 25.58 8.73 74.28
N HIS A 122 26.20 8.73 73.08
CA HIS A 122 26.15 9.90 72.19
C HIS A 122 25.88 9.55 70.73
N ARG A 123 25.14 10.46 70.04
CA ARG A 123 24.85 10.36 68.63
C ARG A 123 25.17 11.67 67.90
N LEU A 124 25.94 11.60 66.79
CA LEU A 124 26.15 12.72 65.87
C LEU A 124 25.10 12.68 64.79
N VAL A 125 24.36 13.76 64.66
CA VAL A 125 23.38 13.93 63.59
C VAL A 125 23.93 14.95 62.59
N ALA A 126 24.07 14.52 61.35
CA ALA A 126 24.58 15.34 60.24
C ALA A 126 23.53 15.48 59.12
N TRP A 127 23.34 16.67 58.64
CA TRP A 127 22.48 16.94 57.47
C TRP A 127 23.05 18.05 56.61
N PRO A 128 22.78 18.08 55.27
CA PRO A 128 23.30 19.13 54.39
C PRO A 128 22.75 20.49 54.74
N ARG A 129 23.59 21.51 54.56
CA ARG A 129 23.21 22.93 54.73
C ARG A 129 22.60 23.45 53.44
N LEU A 130 21.28 23.25 53.30
CA LEU A 130 20.51 23.81 52.16
C LEU A 130 20.06 25.21 52.56
N ASP A 131 20.89 26.20 52.30
CA ASP A 131 20.51 27.61 52.37
C ASP A 131 19.81 28.01 51.05
N GLY A 132 18.54 27.72 50.95
CA GLY A 132 17.71 28.10 49.84
C GLY A 132 16.24 28.16 50.25
N GLU A 133 15.78 29.31 50.71
CA GLU A 133 14.36 29.63 50.79
C GLU A 133 13.78 29.70 49.38
N GLY A 134 13.45 28.57 48.80
CA GLY A 134 12.62 28.54 47.58
C GLY A 134 11.20 29.02 47.95
N TRP A 135 10.64 29.91 47.12
CA TRP A 135 9.30 30.49 47.26
C TRP A 135 8.15 29.46 47.37
N LEU A 136 8.44 28.18 47.05
CA LEU A 136 7.47 27.09 47.08
C LEU A 136 7.99 25.91 47.91
N ASP A 137 7.10 25.29 48.69
CA ASP A 137 7.40 24.02 49.38
C ASP A 137 7.92 23.01 48.33
N PRO A 138 9.09 22.40 48.56
CA PRO A 138 9.65 21.40 47.62
C PRO A 138 8.68 20.30 47.25
N LYS A 139 7.73 19.96 48.08
CA LYS A 139 6.67 19.00 47.81
C LYS A 139 5.68 19.53 46.76
N LEU A 140 5.29 20.82 46.90
CA LEU A 140 4.36 21.48 45.98
C LEU A 140 5.01 21.65 44.58
N PHE A 141 6.30 22.05 44.56
CA PHE A 141 7.05 22.18 43.33
C PHE A 141 7.09 20.88 42.54
N ARG A 142 7.36 19.76 43.21
CA ARG A 142 7.38 18.43 42.57
C ARG A 142 6.01 17.94 42.10
N LEU A 143 4.96 18.23 42.86
CA LEU A 143 3.60 17.94 42.46
C LEU A 143 3.22 18.72 41.19
N LEU A 144 3.62 19.98 41.11
CA LEU A 144 3.41 20.83 39.92
C LEU A 144 4.21 20.27 38.70
N GLU A 145 5.47 19.90 38.90
CA GLU A 145 6.32 19.32 37.85
C GLU A 145 5.74 18.00 37.29
N LEU A 146 5.33 17.10 38.18
CA LEU A 146 4.68 15.83 37.79
C LEU A 146 3.34 16.08 37.12
N GLY A 147 2.55 17.03 37.62
CA GLY A 147 1.27 17.41 37.03
C GLY A 147 1.43 18.00 35.64
N LEU A 148 2.40 18.89 35.46
CA LEU A 148 2.71 19.48 34.15
C LEU A 148 3.21 18.41 33.16
N ALA A 149 4.11 17.54 33.58
CA ALA A 149 4.59 16.42 32.77
C ALA A 149 3.43 15.51 32.33
N PHE A 150 2.52 15.18 33.26
CA PHE A 150 1.34 14.37 32.95
C PHE A 150 0.44 15.03 31.91
N VAL A 151 0.18 16.33 32.01
CA VAL A 151 -0.64 17.07 31.05
C VAL A 151 0.03 17.10 29.67
N ILE A 152 1.33 17.39 29.61
CA ILE A 152 2.09 17.42 28.34
C ILE A 152 2.06 16.04 27.66
N ILE A 153 2.33 14.96 28.42
CA ILE A 153 2.30 13.59 27.91
C ILE A 153 0.92 13.23 27.36
N THR A 154 -0.13 13.56 28.12
CA THR A 154 -1.51 13.26 27.72
C THR A 154 -1.89 13.99 26.43
N LEU A 155 -1.55 15.27 26.30
CA LEU A 155 -1.80 16.07 25.11
C LEU A 155 -1.00 15.54 23.90
N ALA A 156 0.27 15.22 24.10
CA ALA A 156 1.11 14.67 23.03
C ALA A 156 0.57 13.31 22.53
N CYS A 157 0.23 12.40 23.44
CA CYS A 157 -0.36 11.10 23.09
C CYS A 157 -1.70 11.26 22.35
N TRP A 158 -2.55 12.16 22.82
CA TRP A 158 -3.83 12.47 22.18
C TRP A 158 -3.64 13.00 20.76
N TRP A 159 -2.67 13.90 20.57
CA TRP A 159 -2.39 14.49 19.26
C TRP A 159 -1.84 13.47 18.28
N ILE A 160 -0.85 12.66 18.67
CA ILE A 160 -0.27 11.59 17.85
C ILE A 160 -1.34 10.58 17.47
N ALA A 161 -2.13 10.10 18.43
CA ALA A 161 -3.20 9.15 18.18
C ALA A 161 -4.23 9.71 17.17
N ARG A 162 -4.57 11.00 17.26
CA ARG A 162 -5.49 11.68 16.34
C ARG A 162 -4.88 11.86 14.94
N LEU A 163 -3.57 12.12 14.87
CA LEU A 163 -2.84 12.31 13.60
C LEU A 163 -2.82 11.05 12.74
N VAL A 164 -2.80 9.87 13.35
CA VAL A 164 -2.75 8.57 12.68
C VAL A 164 -4.16 7.96 12.52
N SER A 165 -4.96 7.96 13.58
CA SER A 165 -6.24 7.24 13.58
C SER A 165 -7.31 7.87 12.69
N ARG A 166 -7.33 9.21 12.56
CA ARG A 166 -8.34 9.90 11.73
C ARG A 166 -8.20 9.57 10.24
N PRO A 167 -7.01 9.73 9.61
CA PRO A 167 -6.83 9.37 8.21
C PRO A 167 -7.16 7.90 7.93
N LEU A 168 -6.71 6.98 8.79
CA LEU A 168 -6.99 5.55 8.63
C LEU A 168 -8.50 5.23 8.69
N LYS A 169 -9.22 5.88 9.62
CA LYS A 169 -10.67 5.73 9.70
C LYS A 169 -11.38 6.28 8.46
N HIS A 170 -10.88 7.38 7.90
CA HIS A 170 -11.41 7.92 6.65
C HIS A 170 -11.16 6.96 5.48
N MET A 171 -9.98 6.37 5.37
CA MET A 171 -9.69 5.35 4.37
C MET A 171 -10.58 4.10 4.53
N GLU A 172 -10.79 3.65 5.78
CA GLU A 172 -11.71 2.53 6.08
C GLU A 172 -13.14 2.84 5.62
N SER A 173 -13.64 4.05 5.90
CA SER A 173 -14.99 4.46 5.48
C SER A 173 -15.11 4.56 3.96
N THR A 174 -14.09 5.11 3.28
CA THR A 174 -14.02 5.18 1.82
C THR A 174 -13.99 3.77 1.21
N ALA A 175 -13.18 2.86 1.75
CA ALA A 175 -13.12 1.47 1.29
C ALA A 175 -14.48 0.75 1.43
N ARG A 176 -15.18 0.97 2.54
CA ARG A 176 -16.53 0.40 2.74
C ARG A 176 -17.58 0.98 1.78
N ALA A 177 -17.50 2.27 1.49
CA ALA A 177 -18.41 2.90 0.55
C ALA A 177 -18.19 2.38 -0.89
N ILE A 178 -16.92 2.22 -1.30
CA ILE A 178 -16.57 1.60 -2.59
C ILE A 178 -17.08 0.15 -2.66
N ALA A 179 -16.89 -0.64 -1.60
CA ALA A 179 -17.42 -1.99 -1.51
C ALA A 179 -18.97 -2.02 -1.53
N GLY A 180 -19.63 -0.94 -1.15
CA GLY A 180 -21.08 -0.74 -1.25
C GLY A 180 -21.55 -0.25 -2.61
N GLY A 181 -20.66 -0.06 -3.59
CA GLY A 181 -20.99 0.34 -4.96
C GLY A 181 -20.77 1.82 -5.29
N ASP A 182 -20.31 2.64 -4.35
CA ASP A 182 -19.98 4.04 -4.63
C ASP A 182 -18.54 4.16 -5.18
N ASN A 183 -18.40 3.90 -6.46
CA ASN A 183 -17.12 3.86 -7.15
C ASN A 183 -16.47 5.25 -7.39
N ALA A 184 -17.22 6.34 -7.14
CA ALA A 184 -16.73 7.71 -7.34
C ALA A 184 -15.90 8.24 -6.17
N LEU A 185 -16.03 7.63 -4.98
CA LEU A 185 -15.34 8.08 -3.79
C LEU A 185 -13.84 7.81 -3.84
N ARG A 186 -13.08 8.80 -3.39
CA ARG A 186 -11.62 8.74 -3.23
C ARG A 186 -11.21 9.29 -1.87
N VAL A 187 -10.06 8.84 -1.38
CA VAL A 187 -9.44 9.48 -0.20
C VAL A 187 -9.06 10.90 -0.60
N SER A 188 -9.43 11.87 0.25
CA SER A 188 -9.23 13.29 -0.04
C SER A 188 -7.77 13.64 -0.33
N ASP A 189 -7.56 14.57 -1.26
CA ASP A 189 -6.23 15.07 -1.65
C ASP A 189 -5.44 15.62 -0.47
N ARG A 190 -6.13 16.15 0.53
CA ARG A 190 -5.50 16.64 1.77
C ARG A 190 -4.77 15.54 2.55
N ILE A 191 -5.22 14.28 2.43
CA ILE A 191 -4.56 13.13 3.06
C ILE A 191 -3.51 12.56 2.11
N ALA A 192 -3.82 12.44 0.83
CA ALA A 192 -2.92 11.88 -0.18
C ALA A 192 -1.67 12.77 -0.43
N SER A 193 -1.78 14.10 -0.26
CA SER A 193 -0.64 15.03 -0.41
C SER A 193 0.30 15.09 0.80
N ARG A 194 0.06 14.32 1.86
CA ARG A 194 0.99 14.24 3.00
C ARG A 194 2.31 13.61 2.56
N ARG A 195 3.42 14.10 3.15
CA ARG A 195 4.79 13.60 2.87
C ARG A 195 5.24 12.52 3.86
N ASP A 196 4.31 11.80 4.45
CA ASP A 196 4.55 10.70 5.39
C ASP A 196 3.99 9.36 4.86
N GLU A 197 4.16 8.28 5.62
CA GLU A 197 3.70 6.94 5.28
C GLU A 197 2.18 6.87 5.08
N VAL A 198 1.43 7.72 5.79
CA VAL A 198 -0.03 7.81 5.66
C VAL A 198 -0.40 8.41 4.30
N GLY A 199 0.35 9.41 3.82
CA GLY A 199 0.16 9.99 2.49
C GLY A 199 0.51 9.01 1.38
N ALA A 200 1.63 8.28 1.51
CA ALA A 200 2.01 7.23 0.56
C ALA A 200 0.95 6.12 0.48
N LEU A 201 0.42 5.69 1.63
CA LEU A 201 -0.66 4.70 1.70
C LEU A 201 -1.95 5.21 1.03
N ALA A 202 -2.32 6.47 1.28
CA ALA A 202 -3.52 7.08 0.67
C ALA A 202 -3.39 7.19 -0.86
N THR A 203 -2.21 7.53 -1.35
CA THR A 203 -1.91 7.60 -2.80
C THR A 203 -1.99 6.22 -3.44
N ALA A 204 -1.37 5.21 -2.84
CA ALA A 204 -1.45 3.82 -3.31
C ALA A 204 -2.88 3.29 -3.28
N PHE A 205 -3.65 3.61 -2.24
CA PHE A 205 -5.07 3.26 -2.14
C PHE A 205 -5.91 3.89 -3.26
N ASN A 206 -5.71 5.19 -3.55
CA ASN A 206 -6.41 5.87 -4.64
C ASN A 206 -6.06 5.27 -6.01
N ALA A 207 -4.78 4.94 -6.25
CA ALA A 207 -4.33 4.28 -7.48
C ALA A 207 -4.98 2.90 -7.66
N MET A 208 -4.98 2.07 -6.62
CA MET A 208 -5.65 0.76 -6.60
C MET A 208 -7.15 0.90 -6.87
N THR A 209 -7.81 1.85 -6.21
CA THR A 209 -9.24 2.11 -6.40
C THR A 209 -9.55 2.55 -7.84
N GLN A 210 -8.71 3.39 -8.42
CA GLN A 210 -8.85 3.83 -9.81
C GLN A 210 -8.73 2.67 -10.79
N GLN A 211 -7.76 1.77 -10.59
CA GLN A 211 -7.62 0.57 -11.40
C GLN A 211 -8.85 -0.35 -11.27
N LEU A 212 -9.32 -0.59 -10.04
CA LEU A 212 -10.51 -1.42 -9.80
C LEU A 212 -11.74 -0.84 -10.51
N CYS A 213 -12.00 0.46 -10.35
CA CYS A 213 -13.14 1.11 -11.00
C CYS A 213 -13.03 1.03 -12.53
N SER A 214 -11.85 1.26 -13.09
CA SER A 214 -11.66 1.16 -14.55
C SER A 214 -11.89 -0.26 -15.08
N LEU A 215 -11.57 -1.29 -14.30
CA LEU A 215 -11.86 -2.68 -14.65
C LEU A 215 -13.36 -2.98 -14.60
N LEU A 216 -14.06 -2.53 -13.54
CA LEU A 216 -15.51 -2.70 -13.39
C LEU A 216 -16.28 -1.95 -14.48
N ASP A 217 -15.88 -0.74 -14.83
CA ASP A 217 -16.47 0.03 -15.91
C ASP A 217 -16.31 -0.68 -17.26
N ARG A 218 -15.10 -1.16 -17.57
CA ARG A 218 -14.84 -1.95 -18.78
C ARG A 218 -15.71 -3.21 -18.83
N GLN A 219 -15.80 -3.93 -17.73
CA GLN A 219 -16.62 -5.14 -17.64
C GLN A 219 -18.11 -4.82 -17.85
N THR A 220 -18.62 -3.72 -17.27
CA THR A 220 -20.00 -3.29 -17.42
C THR A 220 -20.31 -2.86 -18.85
N HIS A 221 -19.39 -2.10 -19.48
CA HIS A 221 -19.52 -1.75 -20.90
C HIS A 221 -19.55 -2.98 -21.79
N LEU A 222 -18.63 -3.91 -21.58
CA LEU A 222 -18.53 -5.17 -22.33
C LEU A 222 -19.83 -6.00 -22.23
N LEU A 223 -20.41 -6.14 -21.03
CA LEU A 223 -21.68 -6.84 -20.82
C LEU A 223 -22.86 -6.14 -21.51
N ARG A 224 -22.87 -4.80 -21.53
CA ARG A 224 -23.91 -4.01 -22.22
C ARG A 224 -23.84 -4.23 -23.71
N ASP A 225 -22.64 -4.15 -24.30
CA ASP A 225 -22.41 -4.31 -25.72
C ASP A 225 -22.75 -5.73 -26.18
N ILE A 226 -22.33 -6.75 -25.44
CA ILE A 226 -22.73 -8.15 -25.65
C ILE A 226 -24.27 -8.27 -25.67
N SER A 227 -24.94 -7.70 -24.67
CA SER A 227 -26.39 -7.81 -24.55
C SER A 227 -27.13 -7.15 -25.69
N HIS A 228 -26.63 -5.99 -26.16
CA HIS A 228 -27.18 -5.29 -27.30
C HIS A 228 -26.99 -6.09 -28.58
N ASP A 229 -25.82 -6.59 -28.83
CA ASP A 229 -25.46 -7.25 -30.07
C ASP A 229 -26.02 -8.68 -30.19
N LEU A 230 -26.26 -9.37 -29.07
CA LEU A 230 -27.01 -10.61 -29.02
C LEU A 230 -28.51 -10.40 -29.30
N ARG A 231 -29.09 -9.31 -28.84
CA ARG A 231 -30.54 -9.06 -29.00
C ARG A 231 -30.93 -8.96 -30.47
N THR A 232 -30.13 -8.31 -31.31
CA THR A 232 -30.44 -8.10 -32.72
C THR A 232 -30.62 -9.40 -33.52
N PRO A 233 -29.65 -10.36 -33.53
CA PRO A 233 -29.81 -11.63 -34.25
C PRO A 233 -30.90 -12.51 -33.64
N LEU A 234 -31.05 -12.54 -32.29
CA LEU A 234 -32.13 -13.28 -31.62
C LEU A 234 -33.52 -12.74 -32.04
N THR A 235 -33.70 -11.42 -32.12
CA THR A 235 -34.96 -10.82 -32.61
C THR A 235 -35.22 -11.20 -34.05
N ARG A 236 -34.22 -11.15 -34.93
CA ARG A 236 -34.37 -11.57 -36.34
C ARG A 236 -34.68 -13.07 -36.47
N GLN A 237 -34.02 -13.91 -35.65
CA GLN A 237 -34.31 -15.34 -35.62
C GLN A 237 -35.75 -15.61 -35.18
N ARG A 238 -36.21 -14.91 -34.11
CA ARG A 238 -37.60 -15.04 -33.64
C ARG A 238 -38.61 -14.64 -34.68
N ILE A 239 -38.42 -13.50 -35.40
CA ILE A 239 -39.30 -13.07 -36.47
C ILE A 239 -39.33 -14.13 -37.59
N ALA A 240 -38.17 -14.68 -37.95
CA ALA A 240 -38.10 -15.68 -39.00
C ALA A 240 -38.83 -16.98 -38.57
N ILE A 241 -38.75 -17.40 -37.30
CA ILE A 241 -39.50 -18.57 -36.77
C ILE A 241 -41.01 -18.27 -36.74
N GLU A 242 -41.42 -17.07 -36.33
CA GLU A 242 -42.84 -16.65 -36.31
C GLU A 242 -43.43 -16.69 -37.72
N LEU A 243 -42.70 -16.20 -38.71
CA LEU A 243 -43.11 -16.24 -40.13
C LEU A 243 -43.16 -17.68 -40.66
N ALA A 244 -42.24 -18.58 -40.22
CA ALA A 244 -42.25 -20.00 -40.59
C ALA A 244 -43.47 -20.76 -39.96
N SER A 245 -43.95 -20.31 -38.80
CA SER A 245 -45.08 -20.93 -38.10
C SER A 245 -46.44 -20.64 -38.76
N ASP A 246 -46.55 -19.53 -39.53
CA ASP A 246 -47.76 -19.12 -40.25
C ASP A 246 -48.02 -19.88 -41.57
N GLY A 247 -47.29 -20.98 -41.82
CA GLY A 247 -47.59 -21.97 -42.84
C GLY A 247 -46.87 -21.85 -44.19
N SER A 248 -45.94 -20.89 -44.32
CA SER A 248 -45.05 -20.80 -45.52
C SER A 248 -43.59 -21.01 -45.11
N VAL A 249 -43.16 -22.27 -44.95
CA VAL A 249 -41.72 -22.59 -44.75
C VAL A 249 -41.08 -22.47 -46.13
N ASP A 250 -40.51 -21.27 -46.41
CA ASP A 250 -39.68 -21.06 -47.59
C ASP A 250 -38.20 -21.42 -47.28
N ALA A 251 -37.50 -21.99 -48.29
CA ALA A 251 -36.09 -22.33 -48.18
C ALA A 251 -35.22 -21.10 -47.79
N ASP A 252 -35.59 -19.91 -48.22
CA ASP A 252 -34.93 -18.66 -47.86
C ASP A 252 -35.06 -18.29 -46.38
N LEU A 253 -36.18 -18.66 -45.76
CA LEU A 253 -36.43 -18.43 -44.34
C LEU A 253 -35.59 -19.35 -43.47
N LEU A 254 -35.50 -20.65 -43.81
CA LEU A 254 -34.60 -21.65 -43.18
C LEU A 254 -33.14 -21.21 -43.32
N ALA A 255 -32.72 -20.81 -44.53
CA ALA A 255 -31.38 -20.29 -44.77
C ALA A 255 -31.07 -19.03 -43.93
N SER A 256 -32.07 -18.18 -43.70
CA SER A 256 -31.92 -16.99 -42.81
C SER A 256 -31.71 -17.40 -41.35
N ILE A 257 -32.50 -18.38 -40.86
CA ILE A 257 -32.36 -18.90 -39.48
C ILE A 257 -30.97 -19.52 -39.28
N LEU A 258 -30.52 -20.35 -40.21
CA LEU A 258 -29.20 -20.98 -40.16
C LEU A 258 -28.09 -19.92 -40.13
N ARG A 259 -28.13 -18.94 -41.02
CA ARG A 259 -27.16 -17.84 -41.02
C ARG A 259 -27.14 -17.04 -39.70
N GLN A 260 -28.28 -16.82 -39.03
CA GLN A 260 -28.32 -16.15 -37.72
C GLN A 260 -27.73 -17.04 -36.63
N ASN A 261 -27.97 -18.34 -36.70
CA ASN A 261 -27.41 -19.31 -35.74
C ASN A 261 -25.90 -19.36 -35.82
N GLU A 262 -25.34 -19.50 -37.03
CA GLU A 262 -23.88 -19.47 -37.29
C GLU A 262 -23.24 -18.18 -36.80
N ARG A 263 -23.92 -17.04 -36.98
CA ARG A 263 -23.44 -15.75 -36.45
C ARG A 263 -23.40 -15.73 -34.92
N LEU A 264 -24.44 -16.25 -34.25
CA LEU A 264 -24.47 -16.34 -32.80
C LEU A 264 -23.38 -17.27 -32.25
N GLU A 265 -23.15 -18.40 -32.92
CA GLU A 265 -22.10 -19.34 -32.54
C GLU A 265 -20.70 -18.71 -32.69
N THR A 266 -20.45 -18.02 -33.77
CA THR A 266 -19.21 -17.29 -33.98
C THR A 266 -19.01 -16.21 -32.93
N MET A 267 -20.05 -15.43 -32.59
CA MET A 267 -19.98 -14.39 -31.56
C MET A 267 -19.69 -14.98 -30.19
N THR A 268 -20.40 -16.03 -29.79
CA THR A 268 -20.17 -16.68 -28.49
C THR A 268 -18.76 -17.25 -28.37
N SER A 269 -18.25 -17.86 -29.44
CA SER A 269 -16.87 -18.36 -29.52
C SER A 269 -15.84 -17.23 -29.39
N GLN A 270 -16.06 -16.09 -30.03
CA GLN A 270 -15.19 -14.92 -29.89
C GLN A 270 -15.21 -14.34 -28.48
N ILE A 271 -16.40 -14.21 -27.86
CA ILE A 271 -16.54 -13.73 -26.47
C ILE A 271 -15.80 -14.67 -25.49
N LEU A 272 -16.00 -15.99 -25.63
CA LEU A 272 -15.32 -16.98 -24.78
C LEU A 272 -13.80 -16.92 -24.96
N THR A 273 -13.29 -16.65 -26.15
CA THR A 273 -11.86 -16.45 -26.39
C THR A 273 -11.35 -15.19 -25.72
N LEU A 274 -12.05 -14.07 -25.91
CA LEU A 274 -11.69 -12.81 -25.28
C LEU A 274 -11.62 -12.97 -23.74
N TYR A 275 -12.59 -13.67 -23.15
CA TYR A 275 -12.63 -13.94 -21.72
C TYR A 275 -11.46 -14.82 -21.27
N ARG A 276 -11.19 -15.95 -21.97
CA ARG A 276 -10.06 -16.82 -21.64
C ARG A 276 -8.73 -16.11 -21.72
N VAL A 277 -8.49 -15.35 -22.77
CA VAL A 277 -7.24 -14.61 -22.98
C VAL A 277 -7.07 -13.52 -21.93
N SER A 278 -8.16 -12.84 -21.54
CA SER A 278 -8.15 -11.79 -20.51
C SER A 278 -7.93 -12.31 -19.10
N GLU A 279 -8.47 -13.50 -18.74
CA GLU A 279 -8.31 -14.08 -17.40
C GLU A 279 -7.02 -14.90 -17.22
N GLN A 280 -6.58 -15.60 -18.27
CA GLN A 280 -5.42 -16.49 -18.19
C GLN A 280 -4.07 -15.77 -18.21
N GLY A 281 -4.04 -14.46 -18.15
CA GLY A 281 -2.91 -13.51 -18.09
C GLY A 281 -1.47 -13.96 -17.83
N GLY A 282 -1.12 -15.21 -18.17
CA GLY A 282 0.23 -15.77 -18.01
C GLY A 282 0.32 -17.29 -17.95
N ASP A 283 -0.79 -18.02 -17.82
CA ASP A 283 -0.78 -19.47 -17.68
C ASP A 283 -1.14 -20.14 -19.03
N ILE A 284 -0.38 -19.80 -20.09
CA ILE A 284 -0.47 -20.41 -21.42
C ILE A 284 0.62 -21.46 -21.60
N GLU A 285 0.30 -22.58 -22.26
CA GLU A 285 1.30 -23.55 -22.65
C GLU A 285 2.21 -22.95 -23.72
N ARG A 286 3.42 -22.57 -23.33
CA ARG A 286 4.39 -21.96 -24.25
C ARG A 286 5.28 -23.05 -24.87
N GLU A 287 5.18 -23.22 -26.17
CA GLU A 287 6.05 -24.07 -26.96
C GLU A 287 6.89 -23.26 -27.97
N ALA A 288 7.89 -23.87 -28.57
CA ALA A 288 8.68 -23.26 -29.65
C ALA A 288 7.86 -23.27 -30.93
N VAL A 289 7.30 -22.14 -31.32
CA VAL A 289 6.46 -21.97 -32.51
C VAL A 289 7.27 -21.37 -33.63
N GLN A 290 7.19 -21.99 -34.82
CA GLN A 290 7.78 -21.47 -36.06
C GLN A 290 6.77 -20.52 -36.76
N PRO A 291 7.02 -19.21 -36.80
CA PRO A 291 6.03 -18.22 -37.34
C PRO A 291 5.71 -18.46 -38.81
N VAL A 292 6.69 -18.81 -39.59
CA VAL A 292 6.51 -19.08 -41.05
C VAL A 292 5.51 -20.23 -41.30
N VAL A 293 5.54 -21.25 -40.45
CA VAL A 293 4.60 -22.39 -40.57
C VAL A 293 3.19 -21.93 -40.22
N VAL A 294 3.03 -21.18 -39.11
CA VAL A 294 1.73 -20.71 -38.67
C VAL A 294 1.10 -19.78 -39.72
N ILE A 295 1.89 -18.84 -40.28
CA ILE A 295 1.37 -17.92 -41.29
C ILE A 295 0.95 -18.62 -42.58
N ASN A 296 1.71 -19.65 -43.01
CA ASN A 296 1.31 -20.45 -44.17
C ASN A 296 0.02 -21.24 -43.93
N ASP A 297 -0.18 -21.74 -42.69
CA ASP A 297 -1.43 -22.41 -42.33
C ASP A 297 -2.61 -21.43 -42.38
N VAL A 298 -2.45 -20.23 -41.77
CA VAL A 298 -3.48 -19.16 -41.79
C VAL A 298 -3.83 -18.73 -43.21
N LEU A 299 -2.84 -18.55 -44.08
CA LEU A 299 -3.08 -18.18 -45.49
C LEU A 299 -3.79 -19.29 -46.26
N ARG A 300 -3.44 -20.58 -45.98
CA ARG A 300 -4.10 -21.72 -46.62
C ARG A 300 -5.57 -21.80 -46.18
N ASP A 301 -5.83 -21.64 -44.88
CA ASP A 301 -7.18 -21.70 -44.33
C ASP A 301 -8.06 -20.54 -44.85
N ALA A 302 -7.46 -19.37 -45.13
CA ALA A 302 -8.14 -18.19 -45.68
C ALA A 302 -8.29 -18.22 -47.23
N ALA A 303 -7.66 -19.17 -47.96
CA ALA A 303 -7.57 -19.13 -49.40
C ALA A 303 -8.94 -19.15 -50.12
N ASP A 304 -9.84 -20.04 -49.70
CA ASP A 304 -11.19 -20.15 -50.30
C ASP A 304 -11.99 -18.87 -50.06
N TYR A 305 -11.83 -18.24 -48.91
CA TYR A 305 -12.49 -16.98 -48.59
C TYR A 305 -11.92 -15.83 -49.40
N ALA A 306 -10.62 -15.73 -49.56
CA ALA A 306 -9.93 -14.75 -50.36
C ALA A 306 -10.35 -14.85 -51.83
N GLU A 307 -10.40 -16.07 -52.37
CA GLU A 307 -10.88 -16.33 -53.75
C GLU A 307 -12.32 -15.89 -53.95
N HIS A 308 -13.22 -16.25 -53.00
CA HIS A 308 -14.62 -15.80 -53.05
C HIS A 308 -14.77 -14.29 -52.99
N ARG A 309 -13.83 -13.60 -52.33
CA ARG A 309 -13.77 -12.13 -52.23
C ARG A 309 -13.11 -11.48 -53.44
N GLY A 310 -12.44 -12.27 -54.31
CA GLY A 310 -11.62 -11.79 -55.43
C GLY A 310 -10.41 -10.98 -54.96
N VAL A 311 -9.77 -11.42 -53.88
CA VAL A 311 -8.60 -10.76 -53.23
C VAL A 311 -7.44 -11.75 -53.23
N ASP A 312 -6.25 -11.33 -53.69
CA ASP A 312 -5.03 -12.11 -53.63
C ASP A 312 -4.22 -11.81 -52.37
N CYS A 313 -3.66 -12.88 -51.76
CA CYS A 313 -2.75 -12.76 -50.60
C CYS A 313 -1.31 -12.96 -51.06
N GLN A 314 -0.45 -11.97 -50.77
CA GLN A 314 0.99 -12.05 -51.12
C GLN A 314 1.80 -12.16 -49.84
N LEU A 315 2.62 -13.22 -49.73
CA LEU A 315 3.51 -13.46 -48.60
C LEU A 315 4.94 -13.10 -48.94
N LEU A 316 5.56 -12.25 -48.17
CA LEU A 316 6.99 -11.91 -48.19
C LEU A 316 7.63 -12.36 -46.88
N VAL A 317 8.66 -13.17 -46.93
CA VAL A 317 9.40 -13.65 -45.77
C VAL A 317 10.86 -13.26 -45.90
N ASP A 318 11.36 -12.46 -44.99
CA ASP A 318 12.77 -12.13 -44.94
C ASP A 318 13.61 -13.38 -44.62
N GLU A 319 14.79 -13.52 -45.23
CA GLU A 319 15.63 -14.67 -45.04
C GLU A 319 16.00 -14.98 -43.57
N GLY A 320 16.20 -13.92 -42.78
CA GLY A 320 16.48 -14.01 -41.36
C GLY A 320 15.35 -14.62 -40.52
N CYS A 321 14.10 -14.61 -41.03
CA CYS A 321 12.93 -15.16 -40.31
C CYS A 321 12.64 -16.62 -40.53
N ARG A 322 13.25 -17.24 -41.55
CA ARG A 322 12.90 -18.62 -41.97
C ARG A 322 13.11 -19.69 -40.90
N ASN A 323 14.12 -19.52 -40.08
CA ASN A 323 14.50 -20.48 -39.03
C ASN A 323 14.32 -19.93 -37.61
N THR A 324 13.57 -18.83 -37.44
CA THR A 324 13.31 -18.27 -36.14
C THR A 324 12.15 -18.96 -35.43
N SER A 325 12.21 -19.02 -34.12
CA SER A 325 11.12 -19.52 -33.27
C SER A 325 10.75 -18.46 -32.24
N LEU A 326 9.50 -18.44 -31.86
CA LEU A 326 8.99 -17.66 -30.71
C LEU A 326 8.42 -18.63 -29.67
N LEU A 327 8.40 -18.23 -28.42
CA LEU A 327 7.80 -18.98 -27.32
C LEU A 327 6.34 -18.57 -27.15
N GLY A 328 5.40 -19.50 -27.38
CA GLY A 328 3.99 -19.18 -27.24
C GLY A 328 3.06 -20.34 -27.52
N ASP A 329 1.77 -20.08 -27.37
CA ASP A 329 0.70 -21.00 -27.75
C ASP A 329 0.41 -20.86 -29.24
N ARG A 330 0.71 -21.94 -30.00
CA ARG A 330 0.52 -21.98 -31.47
C ARG A 330 -0.92 -21.65 -31.87
N GLY A 331 -1.91 -22.20 -31.16
CA GLY A 331 -3.33 -22.03 -31.50
C GLY A 331 -3.80 -20.59 -31.29
N LEU A 332 -3.34 -19.96 -30.20
CA LEU A 332 -3.64 -18.56 -29.94
C LEU A 332 -2.96 -17.62 -30.95
N ILE A 333 -1.68 -17.85 -31.25
CA ILE A 333 -0.96 -17.07 -32.27
C ILE A 333 -1.62 -17.18 -33.62
N GLN A 334 -1.97 -18.41 -34.08
CA GLN A 334 -2.71 -18.67 -35.31
C GLN A 334 -4.01 -17.83 -35.30
N ARG A 335 -4.76 -17.85 -34.21
CA ARG A 335 -6.03 -17.11 -34.08
C ARG A 335 -5.84 -15.59 -34.14
N ALA A 336 -4.75 -15.06 -33.56
CA ALA A 336 -4.45 -13.62 -33.66
C ALA A 336 -4.18 -13.23 -35.11
N LEU A 337 -3.39 -14.00 -35.82
CA LEU A 337 -3.07 -13.76 -37.23
C LEU A 337 -4.31 -13.89 -38.13
N ASP A 338 -5.14 -14.94 -37.91
CA ASP A 338 -6.40 -15.13 -38.62
C ASP A 338 -7.35 -13.92 -38.43
N ASN A 339 -7.52 -13.46 -37.20
CA ASN A 339 -8.36 -12.25 -36.93
C ASN A 339 -7.90 -11.00 -37.68
N VAL A 340 -6.59 -10.78 -37.78
CA VAL A 340 -6.03 -9.64 -38.52
C VAL A 340 -6.16 -9.85 -40.03
N LEU A 341 -5.88 -11.05 -40.51
CA LEU A 341 -6.01 -11.38 -41.95
C LEU A 341 -7.46 -11.29 -42.41
N GLN A 342 -8.42 -11.82 -41.64
CA GLN A 342 -9.85 -11.73 -41.95
C GLN A 342 -10.31 -10.26 -42.03
N ASN A 343 -9.84 -9.44 -41.11
CA ASN A 343 -10.13 -8.00 -41.15
C ASN A 343 -9.56 -7.35 -42.39
N ALA A 344 -8.35 -7.66 -42.81
CA ALA A 344 -7.74 -7.17 -44.05
C ALA A 344 -8.51 -7.62 -45.30
N LEU A 345 -8.91 -8.91 -45.37
CA LEU A 345 -9.73 -9.43 -46.48
C LEU A 345 -11.12 -8.80 -46.55
N ASP A 346 -11.76 -8.54 -45.42
CA ASP A 346 -13.08 -7.91 -45.36
C ASP A 346 -13.08 -6.48 -45.88
N HIS A 347 -11.98 -5.76 -45.70
CA HIS A 347 -11.84 -4.34 -46.09
C HIS A 347 -11.14 -4.12 -47.44
N THR A 348 -10.56 -5.15 -48.04
CA THR A 348 -9.95 -5.06 -49.37
C THR A 348 -11.01 -5.18 -50.46
N PRO A 349 -11.06 -4.24 -51.41
CA PRO A 349 -11.94 -4.36 -52.60
C PRO A 349 -11.54 -5.53 -53.52
N PRO A 350 -12.50 -6.14 -54.25
CA PRO A 350 -12.21 -7.14 -55.24
C PRO A 350 -11.18 -6.68 -56.29
N GLY A 351 -10.27 -7.54 -56.68
CA GLY A 351 -9.18 -7.28 -57.62
C GLY A 351 -7.98 -6.58 -57.07
N LYS A 352 -7.91 -6.47 -55.72
CA LYS A 352 -6.77 -5.90 -54.96
C LYS A 352 -6.11 -6.94 -54.07
N ASN A 353 -4.99 -6.57 -53.47
CA ASN A 353 -4.13 -7.52 -52.70
C ASN A 353 -4.14 -7.22 -51.20
N VAL A 354 -3.92 -8.26 -50.44
CA VAL A 354 -3.48 -8.23 -49.04
C VAL A 354 -2.02 -8.64 -48.98
N HIS A 355 -1.16 -7.80 -48.43
CA HIS A 355 0.27 -8.05 -48.31
C HIS A 355 0.57 -8.50 -46.88
N VAL A 356 1.20 -9.65 -46.76
CA VAL A 356 1.68 -10.21 -45.50
C VAL A 356 3.19 -10.25 -45.52
N ALA A 357 3.86 -9.61 -44.59
CA ALA A 357 5.31 -9.64 -44.53
C ALA A 357 5.80 -10.08 -43.13
N LEU A 358 6.78 -10.99 -43.12
CA LEU A 358 7.52 -11.40 -41.94
C LEU A 358 8.89 -10.75 -41.96
N ARG A 359 9.19 -9.94 -40.96
CA ARG A 359 10.49 -9.32 -40.74
C ARG A 359 11.03 -9.67 -39.40
N CYS A 360 12.35 -9.83 -39.29
CA CYS A 360 13.01 -10.12 -38.03
C CYS A 360 14.13 -9.09 -37.78
N ASP A 361 14.13 -8.55 -36.61
CA ASP A 361 15.31 -7.88 -36.06
C ASP A 361 16.02 -8.83 -35.07
N GLN A 362 17.06 -8.35 -34.38
CA GLN A 362 17.85 -9.17 -33.44
C GLN A 362 17.03 -9.68 -32.24
N ARG A 363 15.88 -9.10 -31.93
CA ARG A 363 15.10 -9.38 -30.72
C ARG A 363 13.63 -9.68 -30.97
N HIS A 364 13.11 -9.26 -32.12
CA HIS A 364 11.68 -9.33 -32.38
C HIS A 364 11.37 -9.88 -33.76
N LEU A 365 10.27 -10.61 -33.83
CA LEU A 365 9.56 -10.92 -35.05
C LEU A 365 8.50 -9.86 -35.27
N LEU A 366 8.42 -9.30 -36.46
CA LEU A 366 7.35 -8.43 -36.93
C LEU A 366 6.53 -9.15 -37.98
N VAL A 367 5.24 -9.24 -37.79
CA VAL A 367 4.27 -9.69 -38.77
C VAL A 367 3.45 -8.47 -39.20
N GLU A 368 3.65 -8.05 -40.44
CA GLU A 368 2.95 -6.92 -41.04
C GLU A 368 1.86 -7.44 -41.96
N ILE A 369 0.60 -7.12 -41.74
CA ILE A 369 -0.53 -7.43 -42.59
C ILE A 369 -1.13 -6.09 -43.05
N ARG A 370 -1.07 -5.85 -44.37
CA ARG A 370 -1.52 -4.64 -45.00
C ARG A 370 -2.59 -4.93 -46.02
N ASP A 371 -3.71 -4.25 -45.92
CA ASP A 371 -4.76 -4.24 -46.94
C ASP A 371 -4.58 -3.09 -47.97
N GLU A 372 -5.21 -3.21 -49.14
CA GLU A 372 -5.33 -2.15 -50.11
C GLU A 372 -6.76 -1.53 -50.12
N GLY A 373 -7.34 -1.46 -48.91
CA GLY A 373 -8.65 -0.86 -48.67
C GLY A 373 -8.61 0.67 -48.57
N PRO A 374 -9.68 1.28 -48.05
CA PRO A 374 -9.78 2.72 -47.93
C PRO A 374 -8.95 3.32 -46.78
N GLY A 375 -8.38 2.46 -45.88
CA GLY A 375 -7.78 2.91 -44.62
C GLY A 375 -8.83 3.39 -43.63
N VAL A 376 -8.40 4.04 -42.55
CA VAL A 376 -9.25 4.57 -41.50
C VAL A 376 -8.84 6.01 -41.14
N PRO A 377 -9.76 6.86 -40.67
CA PRO A 377 -9.41 8.18 -40.14
C PRO A 377 -8.39 8.09 -38.97
N GLU A 378 -7.52 9.08 -38.85
CA GLU A 378 -6.45 9.05 -37.82
C GLU A 378 -7.01 9.03 -36.40
N ASP A 379 -8.14 9.66 -36.15
CA ASP A 379 -8.83 9.65 -34.84
C ASP A 379 -9.42 8.30 -34.48
N VAL A 380 -9.60 7.39 -35.45
CA VAL A 380 -10.13 6.04 -35.29
C VAL A 380 -9.04 5.02 -34.95
N LEU A 381 -7.79 5.23 -35.40
CA LEU A 381 -6.68 4.31 -35.20
C LEU A 381 -6.48 3.84 -33.76
N PRO A 382 -6.52 4.72 -32.73
CA PRO A 382 -6.35 4.30 -31.34
C PRO A 382 -7.45 3.38 -30.81
N HIS A 383 -8.65 3.45 -31.41
CA HIS A 383 -9.84 2.73 -30.97
C HIS A 383 -10.06 1.39 -31.68
N LEU A 384 -9.32 1.09 -32.73
CA LEU A 384 -9.49 -0.14 -33.53
C LEU A 384 -9.36 -1.44 -32.73
N PHE A 385 -8.59 -1.40 -31.63
CA PHE A 385 -8.38 -2.55 -30.76
C PHE A 385 -9.33 -2.60 -29.57
N GLU A 386 -10.29 -1.65 -29.46
CA GLU A 386 -11.31 -1.72 -28.42
C GLU A 386 -12.36 -2.78 -28.76
N PRO A 387 -12.78 -3.63 -27.81
CA PRO A 387 -13.84 -4.59 -28.06
C PRO A 387 -15.13 -3.91 -28.53
N PHE A 388 -15.81 -4.52 -29.52
CA PHE A 388 -17.05 -4.01 -30.16
C PHE A 388 -16.92 -2.67 -30.89
N TYR A 389 -15.72 -2.11 -31.00
CA TYR A 389 -15.50 -0.89 -31.76
C TYR A 389 -15.58 -1.16 -33.26
N ARG A 390 -16.31 -0.29 -34.01
CA ARG A 390 -16.46 -0.34 -35.45
C ARG A 390 -16.41 1.06 -35.97
N ALA A 391 -15.51 1.35 -36.93
CA ALA A 391 -15.36 2.66 -37.58
C ALA A 391 -16.61 3.06 -38.34
N ASP A 392 -17.33 2.11 -38.92
CA ASP A 392 -18.56 2.36 -39.69
C ASP A 392 -19.71 1.47 -39.18
N LYS A 393 -20.67 2.07 -38.48
CA LYS A 393 -21.88 1.39 -37.97
C LYS A 393 -22.97 1.23 -39.03
N SER A 394 -22.88 1.98 -40.15
CA SER A 394 -23.96 2.12 -41.14
C SER A 394 -23.88 1.11 -42.31
N ARG A 395 -22.68 0.65 -42.64
CA ARG A 395 -22.50 -0.31 -43.73
C ARG A 395 -22.48 -1.72 -43.13
N GLY A 396 -23.57 -2.45 -43.17
CA GLY A 396 -23.80 -3.84 -42.74
C GLY A 396 -22.61 -4.85 -42.76
N GLY A 397 -21.43 -4.43 -42.33
CA GLY A 397 -20.21 -5.21 -42.26
C GLY A 397 -20.37 -6.46 -41.42
N LYS A 398 -19.73 -7.56 -41.81
CA LYS A 398 -19.93 -8.90 -41.26
C LYS A 398 -19.31 -9.16 -39.88
N GLY A 399 -18.58 -8.21 -39.27
CA GLY A 399 -17.83 -8.42 -38.01
C GLY A 399 -18.46 -7.78 -36.78
N TRP A 400 -18.18 -8.37 -35.60
CA TRP A 400 -18.65 -7.87 -34.29
C TRP A 400 -17.72 -6.85 -33.61
N GLY A 401 -16.60 -6.48 -34.28
CA GLY A 401 -15.58 -5.61 -33.68
C GLY A 401 -14.76 -6.29 -32.56
N LEU A 402 -14.73 -7.61 -32.53
CA LEU A 402 -13.99 -8.38 -31.52
C LEU A 402 -12.64 -8.88 -32.05
N GLY A 403 -12.46 -9.09 -33.34
CA GLY A 403 -11.30 -9.73 -33.92
C GLY A 403 -9.97 -9.04 -33.60
N LEU A 404 -9.87 -7.73 -33.81
CA LEU A 404 -8.66 -6.97 -33.50
C LEU A 404 -8.39 -6.85 -32.00
N ALA A 405 -9.45 -6.78 -31.16
CA ALA A 405 -9.32 -6.80 -29.72
C ALA A 405 -8.74 -8.15 -29.22
N ILE A 406 -9.25 -9.26 -29.76
CA ILE A 406 -8.73 -10.61 -29.46
C ILE A 406 -7.26 -10.71 -29.90
N ALA A 407 -6.93 -10.22 -31.09
CA ALA A 407 -5.54 -10.24 -31.57
C ALA A 407 -4.61 -9.45 -30.66
N ARG A 408 -5.03 -8.25 -30.20
CA ARG A 408 -4.28 -7.44 -29.24
C ARG A 408 -4.03 -8.20 -27.94
N ASP A 409 -5.05 -8.79 -27.35
CA ASP A 409 -4.94 -9.45 -26.06
C ASP A 409 -4.08 -10.73 -26.18
N ILE A 410 -4.20 -11.48 -27.29
CA ILE A 410 -3.31 -12.62 -27.55
C ILE A 410 -1.85 -12.19 -27.72
N VAL A 411 -1.59 -11.12 -28.47
CA VAL A 411 -0.22 -10.58 -28.63
C VAL A 411 0.34 -10.13 -27.28
N ALA A 412 -0.47 -9.49 -26.45
CA ALA A 412 -0.05 -9.01 -25.14
C ALA A 412 0.32 -10.14 -24.15
N ILE A 413 -0.43 -11.26 -24.12
CA ILE A 413 -0.08 -12.42 -23.27
C ILE A 413 1.18 -13.17 -23.75
N HIS A 414 1.61 -12.92 -25.00
CA HIS A 414 2.87 -13.39 -25.56
C HIS A 414 4.01 -12.36 -25.43
N ASP A 415 3.87 -11.38 -24.51
CA ASP A 415 4.83 -10.31 -24.29
C ASP A 415 5.12 -9.46 -25.53
N GLY A 416 4.17 -9.47 -26.47
CA GLY A 416 4.24 -8.74 -27.73
C GLY A 416 3.49 -7.41 -27.72
N ARG A 417 3.51 -6.74 -28.86
CA ARG A 417 2.79 -5.49 -29.10
C ARG A 417 2.13 -5.47 -30.46
N ILE A 418 0.92 -4.91 -30.57
CA ILE A 418 0.20 -4.74 -31.83
C ILE A 418 -0.05 -3.26 -32.07
N GLU A 419 0.13 -2.81 -33.29
CA GLU A 419 -0.07 -1.42 -33.72
C GLU A 419 -0.81 -1.40 -35.07
N ALA A 420 -1.57 -0.33 -35.33
CA ALA A 420 -2.25 -0.10 -36.58
C ALA A 420 -1.85 1.25 -37.16
N LEU A 421 -1.58 1.30 -38.44
CA LEU A 421 -1.14 2.49 -39.17
C LEU A 421 -1.86 2.54 -40.54
N ASN A 422 -2.14 3.73 -41.05
CA ASN A 422 -2.53 3.84 -42.44
C ASN A 422 -1.33 3.59 -43.37
N GLY A 423 -1.49 2.73 -44.36
CA GLY A 423 -0.47 2.41 -45.37
C GLY A 423 -0.43 3.48 -46.50
N GLU A 424 0.75 3.68 -47.09
CA GLU A 424 0.88 4.44 -48.31
C GLU A 424 0.93 3.48 -49.52
N PRO A 425 0.18 3.67 -50.62
CA PRO A 425 -0.69 4.80 -50.98
C PRO A 425 -2.14 4.70 -50.46
N GLY A 426 -2.42 3.80 -49.49
CA GLY A 426 -3.73 3.62 -48.86
C GLY A 426 -3.83 2.27 -48.16
N GLY A 427 -5.00 2.01 -47.52
CA GLY A 427 -5.25 0.80 -46.73
C GLY A 427 -4.79 0.89 -45.29
N LEU A 428 -5.11 -0.13 -44.50
CA LEU A 428 -4.69 -0.27 -43.11
C LEU A 428 -3.56 -1.31 -43.04
N MET A 429 -2.52 -0.97 -42.29
CA MET A 429 -1.44 -1.88 -41.95
C MET A 429 -1.48 -2.19 -40.46
N VAL A 430 -1.59 -3.46 -40.11
CA VAL A 430 -1.51 -3.96 -38.74
C VAL A 430 -0.19 -4.67 -38.53
N VAL A 431 0.56 -4.26 -37.52
CA VAL A 431 1.88 -4.79 -37.19
C VAL A 431 1.81 -5.51 -35.85
N LEU A 432 2.07 -6.81 -35.87
CA LEU A 432 2.19 -7.65 -34.67
C LEU A 432 3.68 -7.84 -34.39
N ARG A 433 4.13 -7.49 -33.20
CA ARG A 433 5.52 -7.66 -32.76
C ARG A 433 5.59 -8.70 -31.64
N PHE A 434 6.39 -9.74 -31.83
CA PHE A 434 6.64 -10.77 -30.83
C PHE A 434 8.13 -10.80 -30.45
N PRO A 435 8.47 -11.09 -29.20
CA PRO A 435 9.86 -11.34 -28.82
C PRO A 435 10.35 -12.65 -29.43
N LEU A 436 11.56 -12.65 -30.00
CA LEU A 436 12.20 -13.88 -30.52
C LEU A 436 12.76 -14.70 -29.37
N PHE A 437 12.62 -16.01 -29.50
CA PHE A 437 13.30 -16.95 -28.60
C PHE A 437 14.73 -17.18 -29.12
N THR A 438 15.73 -16.58 -28.47
CA THR A 438 17.14 -16.92 -28.64
C THR A 438 17.44 -18.10 -27.72
N SER A 439 17.51 -19.32 -28.29
CA SER A 439 18.13 -20.44 -27.58
C SER A 439 19.59 -20.07 -27.31
N GLY A 440 19.92 -19.76 -26.04
CA GLY A 440 21.28 -19.51 -25.58
C GLY A 440 22.16 -20.78 -25.65
#